data_a5986c139fdd8c9c9c99148b933be1b7
#
_entry.id   a5986c139fdd8c9c9c99148b933be1b7
#
_cell.length_a   1.000
_cell.length_b   1.000
_cell.length_c   1.000
_cell.angle_alpha   90.00
_cell.angle_beta   90.00
_cell.angle_gamma   90.00
#
_symmetry.space_group_name_H-M   'P 1'
#
loop_
_entity.id
_entity.type
_entity.pdbx_description
1 polymer ?
#
loop_
_entity_poly.entity_id
_entity_poly.type
_entity_poly.pdbx_seq_one_letter_code
_entity_poly.pdbx_strand_id
1 'polypeptide(L)'
;SHELKVLENLYFKQKKTSLLLVNKNLSFDDSFEGDFNLKDTIISRNDRNEFIFTGLQILDQSAFNSTKEKIFSMNQIWDYLIKENSLIGIESKQKFYHLNTKEMYNKLISL
;
A
#
# COMPACT_ATOMS: atom_id res chain seq x y z
N SER A 1 -9.38 12.34 -5.60
CA SER A 1 -10.18 11.41 -4.82
C SER A 1 -9.90 11.60 -3.34
N HIS A 2 -10.87 11.24 -2.53
CA HIS A 2 -10.72 11.33 -1.07
C HIS A 2 -9.58 10.42 -0.58
N GLU A 3 -9.51 9.23 -1.12
CA GLU A 3 -8.50 8.24 -0.73
C GLU A 3 -7.09 8.73 -1.03
N LEU A 4 -6.90 9.34 -2.20
CA LEU A 4 -5.59 9.90 -2.57
C LEU A 4 -5.21 11.05 -1.64
N LYS A 5 -6.18 11.90 -1.32
CA LYS A 5 -5.93 13.04 -0.44
C LYS A 5 -5.52 12.60 0.96
N VAL A 6 -6.18 11.56 1.49
CA VAL A 6 -5.83 11.00 2.79
C VAL A 6 -4.41 10.45 2.77
N LEU A 7 -4.06 9.74 1.70
CA LEU A 7 -2.72 9.19 1.54
C LEU A 7 -1.67 10.29 1.42
N GLU A 8 -1.96 11.35 0.66
CA GLU A 8 -1.07 12.49 0.54
C GLU A 8 -0.81 13.16 1.89
N ASN A 9 -1.87 13.33 2.68
CA ASN A 9 -1.73 13.92 4.01
C ASN A 9 -0.83 13.09 4.90
N LEU A 10 -0.97 11.78 4.87
CA LEU A 10 -0.08 10.89 5.62
C LEU A 10 1.36 11.05 5.16
N TYR A 11 1.59 11.06 3.86
CA TYR A 11 2.93 11.21 3.31
C TYR A 11 3.56 12.53 3.73
N PHE A 12 2.83 13.63 3.60
CA PHE A 12 3.38 14.95 3.95
C PHE A 12 3.68 15.07 5.44
N LYS A 13 2.93 14.36 6.26
CA LYS A 13 3.16 14.36 7.71
C LYS A 13 4.38 13.54 8.10
N GLN A 14 4.54 12.37 7.52
CA GLN A 14 5.55 11.39 7.91
C GLN A 14 6.80 11.40 7.03
N LYS A 15 6.67 11.83 5.78
CA LYS A 15 7.76 11.82 4.78
C LYS A 15 8.35 10.44 4.58
N LYS A 16 7.48 9.42 4.54
CA LYS A 16 7.84 8.03 4.28
C LYS A 16 6.98 7.47 3.17
N THR A 17 7.49 6.50 2.44
CA THR A 17 6.70 5.81 1.42
C THR A 17 5.40 5.31 2.04
N SER A 18 4.28 5.70 1.46
CA SER A 18 2.95 5.48 2.03
C SER A 18 2.08 4.67 1.08
N LEU A 19 1.46 3.62 1.59
CA LEU A 19 0.60 2.73 0.83
C LEU A 19 -0.84 2.84 1.31
N LEU A 20 -1.77 2.78 0.37
CA LEU A 20 -3.18 2.64 0.71
C LEU A 20 -3.51 1.15 0.75
N LEU A 21 -3.97 0.69 1.89
CA LEU A 21 -4.30 -0.70 2.14
C LEU A 21 -5.78 -0.86 2.44
N VAL A 22 -6.29 -2.05 2.21
CA VAL A 22 -7.67 -2.39 2.56
C VAL A 22 -7.66 -3.73 3.28
N ASN A 23 -8.50 -3.85 4.32
CA ASN A 23 -8.64 -5.12 5.03
C ASN A 23 -9.20 -6.16 4.07
N LYS A 24 -8.62 -7.36 4.05
CA LYS A 24 -9.04 -8.41 3.14
C LYS A 24 -10.51 -8.80 3.31
N ASN A 25 -11.09 -8.53 4.48
CA ASN A 25 -12.51 -8.80 4.73
C ASN A 25 -13.44 -7.86 3.96
N LEU A 26 -12.91 -6.77 3.43
CA LEU A 26 -13.66 -5.85 2.59
C LEU A 26 -13.55 -6.19 1.10
N SER A 27 -12.79 -7.23 0.76
CA SER A 27 -12.68 -7.72 -0.60
C SER A 27 -13.92 -8.56 -0.94
N PHE A 28 -14.34 -8.48 -2.20
CA PHE A 28 -15.42 -9.36 -2.69
C PHE A 28 -14.97 -10.79 -2.88
N ASP A 29 -13.69 -11.01 -3.00
CA ASP A 29 -13.13 -12.33 -3.21
C ASP A 29 -12.51 -12.84 -1.92
N ASP A 30 -13.20 -13.72 -1.22
CA ASP A 30 -12.73 -14.26 0.04
C ASP A 30 -11.47 -15.12 -0.10
N SER A 31 -11.12 -15.49 -1.33
CA SER A 31 -9.91 -16.27 -1.58
C SER A 31 -8.64 -15.42 -1.59
N PHE A 32 -8.75 -14.11 -1.56
CA PHE A 32 -7.58 -13.23 -1.53
C PHE A 32 -6.80 -13.40 -0.26
N GLU A 33 -5.52 -13.60 -0.41
CA GLU A 33 -4.58 -13.50 0.69
C GLU A 33 -4.11 -12.05 0.81
N GLY A 34 -3.76 -11.64 2.03
CA GLY A 34 -3.23 -10.30 2.22
C GLY A 34 -1.82 -10.16 1.72
N ASP A 35 -1.42 -8.93 1.47
CA ASP A 35 -0.06 -8.59 1.04
C ASP A 35 0.78 -8.08 2.20
N PHE A 36 0.14 -7.41 3.15
CA PHE A 36 0.81 -6.74 4.26
C PHE A 36 0.00 -6.82 5.54
N ASN A 37 0.64 -6.48 6.65
CA ASN A 37 -0.02 -6.18 7.93
C ASN A 37 0.17 -4.70 8.24
N LEU A 38 -0.74 -4.16 9.05
CA LEU A 38 -0.74 -2.76 9.43
C LEU A 38 -1.02 -2.66 10.92
N LYS A 39 -0.13 -1.98 11.64
CA LYS A 39 -0.34 -1.66 13.04
C LYS A 39 -0.11 -0.17 13.19
N ASP A 40 -1.18 0.56 13.54
CA ASP A 40 -1.20 2.01 13.49
C ASP A 40 -0.89 2.45 12.05
N THR A 41 0.25 3.04 11.79
CA THR A 41 0.65 3.41 10.43
C THR A 41 1.85 2.60 9.93
N ILE A 42 2.34 1.64 10.72
CA ILE A 42 3.54 0.89 10.37
C ILE A 42 3.17 -0.38 9.64
N ILE A 43 3.73 -0.56 8.45
CA ILE A 43 3.50 -1.73 7.61
C ILE A 43 4.53 -2.81 7.95
N SER A 44 4.05 -4.05 8.04
CA SER A 44 4.88 -5.23 8.19
C SER A 44 4.40 -6.32 7.25
N ARG A 45 5.14 -7.40 7.18
CA ARG A 45 4.80 -8.54 6.33
C ARG A 45 5.26 -9.82 7.01
N ASN A 46 4.37 -10.83 7.03
CA ASN A 46 4.70 -12.15 7.55
C ASN A 46 3.86 -13.21 6.81
N ASP A 47 3.74 -14.40 7.40
CA ASP A 47 3.02 -15.50 6.76
C ASP A 47 1.51 -15.31 6.73
N ARG A 48 0.98 -14.44 7.57
CA ARG A 48 -0.46 -14.15 7.63
C ARG A 48 -0.68 -12.65 7.56
N ASN A 49 -0.99 -12.18 6.38
CA ASN A 49 -1.20 -10.76 6.13
C ASN A 49 -2.70 -10.48 6.01
N GLU A 50 -3.15 -9.44 6.68
CA GLU A 50 -4.57 -9.10 6.78
C GLU A 50 -5.01 -8.00 5.83
N PHE A 51 -4.08 -7.34 5.15
CA PHE A 51 -4.36 -6.19 4.31
C PHE A 51 -3.90 -6.43 2.88
N ILE A 52 -4.70 -5.93 1.93
CA ILE A 52 -4.40 -6.01 0.51
C ILE A 52 -3.93 -4.64 0.05
N PHE A 53 -2.88 -4.61 -0.77
CA PHE A 53 -2.42 -3.37 -1.39
C PHE A 53 -3.35 -3.00 -2.53
N THR A 54 -3.87 -1.78 -2.48
CA THR A 54 -4.84 -1.30 -3.48
C THR A 54 -4.20 -0.91 -4.81
N GLY A 55 -2.88 -0.80 -4.84
CA GLY A 55 -2.17 -0.27 -6.00
C GLY A 55 -1.82 1.19 -5.89
N LEU A 56 -2.39 1.90 -4.92
CA LEU A 56 -2.14 3.32 -4.74
C LEU A 56 -1.07 3.54 -3.68
N GLN A 57 0.02 4.20 -4.07
CA GLN A 57 1.11 4.50 -3.15
C GLN A 57 1.77 5.82 -3.50
N ILE A 58 2.43 6.41 -2.52
CA ILE A 58 3.29 7.58 -2.71
C ILE A 58 4.69 7.14 -2.30
N LEU A 59 5.62 7.16 -3.27
CA LEU A 59 6.99 6.74 -3.03
C LEU A 59 7.82 7.94 -2.57
N ASP A 60 8.43 7.80 -1.39
CA ASP A 60 9.43 8.77 -0.98
C ASP A 60 10.73 8.48 -1.74
N GLN A 61 11.48 9.53 -1.99
CA GLN A 61 12.73 9.41 -2.74
C GLN A 61 13.72 8.45 -2.07
N SER A 62 13.69 8.36 -0.75
CA SER A 62 14.53 7.45 0.01
C SER A 62 14.29 5.98 -0.33
N ALA A 63 13.15 5.65 -0.91
CA ALA A 63 12.84 4.27 -1.30
C ALA A 63 13.86 3.69 -2.27
N PHE A 64 14.55 4.54 -3.02
CA PHE A 64 15.50 4.12 -4.04
C PHE A 64 16.95 4.10 -3.55
N ASN A 65 17.18 4.47 -2.30
CA ASN A 65 18.55 4.55 -1.76
C ASN A 65 19.20 3.18 -1.58
N SER A 66 18.39 2.12 -1.48
CA SER A 66 18.88 0.78 -1.21
C SER A 66 19.39 0.06 -2.45
N THR A 67 19.11 0.56 -3.64
CA THR A 67 19.47 -0.14 -4.87
C THR A 67 20.37 0.70 -5.74
N LYS A 68 21.38 0.04 -6.29
CA LYS A 68 22.26 0.62 -7.31
C LYS A 68 21.92 0.06 -8.69
N GLU A 69 20.98 -0.85 -8.77
CA GLU A 69 20.57 -1.48 -10.01
C GLU A 69 19.55 -0.62 -10.72
N LYS A 70 19.55 -0.67 -12.05
CA LYS A 70 18.57 0.05 -12.84
C LYS A 70 17.22 -0.64 -12.87
N ILE A 71 17.20 -1.93 -12.63
CA ILE A 71 15.98 -2.74 -12.62
C ILE A 71 15.85 -3.39 -11.24
N PHE A 72 14.72 -3.16 -10.61
CA PHE A 72 14.43 -3.69 -9.29
C PHE A 72 12.93 -3.97 -9.18
N SER A 73 12.55 -4.90 -8.32
CA SER A 73 11.15 -5.14 -8.06
C SER A 73 10.67 -4.29 -6.89
N MET A 74 9.40 -3.92 -6.93
CA MET A 74 8.80 -3.19 -5.81
C MET A 74 8.85 -4.01 -4.53
N ASN A 75 8.76 -5.33 -4.63
CA ASN A 75 8.86 -6.19 -3.44
C ASN A 75 10.20 -6.02 -2.73
N GLN A 76 11.28 -5.88 -3.47
CA GLN A 76 12.61 -5.64 -2.87
C GLN A 76 12.64 -4.30 -2.15
N ILE A 77 12.05 -3.27 -2.74
CA ILE A 77 11.99 -1.95 -2.12
C ILE A 77 11.15 -2.00 -0.85
N TRP A 78 9.98 -2.62 -0.92
CA TRP A 78 9.09 -2.72 0.24
C TRP A 78 9.75 -3.50 1.38
N ASP A 79 10.42 -4.61 1.07
CA ASP A 79 11.10 -5.41 2.10
C ASP A 79 12.21 -4.61 2.79
N TYR A 80 12.95 -3.83 2.02
CA TYR A 80 13.97 -2.94 2.58
C TYR A 80 13.34 -1.89 3.49
N LEU A 81 12.27 -1.24 3.03
CA LEU A 81 11.60 -0.20 3.81
C LEU A 81 10.96 -0.76 5.08
N ILE A 82 10.41 -1.97 5.01
CA ILE A 82 9.87 -2.64 6.19
C ILE A 82 10.97 -2.87 7.22
N LYS A 83 12.11 -3.35 6.77
CA LYS A 83 13.26 -3.59 7.65
C LYS A 83 13.72 -2.31 8.34
N GLU A 84 13.63 -1.18 7.64
CA GLU A 84 14.03 0.13 8.17
C GLU A 84 12.91 0.86 8.91
N ASN A 85 11.75 0.23 9.06
CA ASN A 85 10.54 0.84 9.64
C ASN A 85 10.13 2.12 8.91
N SER A 86 10.34 2.12 7.60
CA SER A 86 10.09 3.29 6.74
C SER A 86 8.95 3.07 5.74
N LEU A 87 8.20 1.97 5.86
CA LEU A 87 7.02 1.75 5.04
C LEU A 87 5.79 1.94 5.91
N ILE A 88 4.98 2.93 5.55
CA ILE A 88 3.78 3.26 6.31
C ILE A 88 2.55 3.11 5.43
N GLY A 89 1.39 3.04 6.05
CA GLY A 89 0.16 2.85 5.32
C GLY A 89 -1.04 3.39 6.06
N ILE A 90 -2.12 3.47 5.33
CA ILE A 90 -3.41 3.85 5.88
C ILE A 90 -4.47 2.91 5.31
N GLU A 91 -5.43 2.57 6.15
CA GLU A 91 -6.50 1.65 5.77
C GLU A 91 -7.63 2.41 5.07
N SER A 92 -8.01 1.91 3.90
CA SER A 92 -9.23 2.37 3.24
C SER A 92 -10.42 1.66 3.86
N LYS A 93 -11.49 2.40 4.11
CA LYS A 93 -12.74 1.85 4.64
C LYS A 93 -13.69 1.42 3.54
N GLN A 94 -13.33 1.65 2.28
CA GLN A 94 -14.20 1.31 1.16
C GLN A 94 -13.99 -0.13 0.72
N LYS A 95 -15.06 -0.75 0.21
CA LYS A 95 -14.95 -2.09 -0.33
C LYS A 95 -13.98 -2.13 -1.50
N PHE A 96 -13.16 -3.14 -1.50
CA PHE A 96 -12.18 -3.37 -2.54
C PHE A 96 -12.77 -4.31 -3.59
N TYR A 97 -13.01 -3.78 -4.79
CA TYR A 97 -13.55 -4.54 -5.90
C TYR A 97 -12.42 -4.95 -6.82
N HIS A 98 -11.96 -6.17 -6.67
CA HIS A 98 -10.87 -6.67 -7.49
C HIS A 98 -11.43 -7.46 -8.69
N LEU A 99 -12.28 -6.81 -9.47
CA LEU A 99 -12.85 -7.45 -10.66
C LEU A 99 -11.89 -7.41 -11.82
N ASN A 100 -11.32 -6.23 -12.07
CA ASN A 100 -10.19 -6.08 -12.97
C ASN A 100 -9.49 -4.76 -12.67
N THR A 101 -8.26 -4.65 -13.17
CA THR A 101 -7.40 -3.52 -12.87
C THR A 101 -7.99 -2.19 -13.36
N LYS A 102 -8.64 -2.23 -14.52
CA LYS A 102 -9.20 -1.02 -15.11
C LYS A 102 -10.37 -0.48 -14.29
N GLU A 103 -11.27 -1.36 -13.87
CA GLU A 103 -12.40 -0.94 -13.05
C GLU A 103 -11.96 -0.41 -11.71
N MET A 104 -11.02 -1.06 -11.08
CA MET A 104 -10.47 -0.61 -9.81
C MET A 104 -9.81 0.76 -9.95
N TYR A 105 -9.03 0.95 -11.00
CA TYR A 105 -8.36 2.21 -11.27
C TYR A 105 -9.35 3.33 -11.48
N ASN A 106 -10.37 3.11 -12.31
CA ASN A 106 -11.40 4.10 -12.55
C ASN A 106 -12.17 4.46 -11.28
N LYS A 107 -12.43 3.47 -10.45
CA LYS A 107 -13.15 3.69 -9.20
C LYS A 107 -12.33 4.54 -8.23
N LEU A 108 -11.03 4.27 -8.12
CA LEU A 108 -10.15 5.03 -7.24
C LEU A 108 -9.99 6.48 -7.71
N ILE A 109 -9.94 6.70 -9.01
CA ILE A 109 -9.80 8.04 -9.56
C ILE A 109 -11.07 8.87 -9.41
N SER A 110 -12.23 8.23 -9.55
CA SER A 110 -13.51 8.94 -9.54
C SER A 110 -14.04 9.21 -8.14
N LEU A 111 -13.38 8.72 -7.11
CA LEU A 111 -13.80 8.96 -5.72
C LEU A 111 -13.50 10.37 -5.22
#